data_06947167b7f9036f5934be0c90808af1
#
_entry.id   06947167b7f9036f5934be0c90808af1
#
_cell.length_a   1.000
_cell.length_b   1.000
_cell.length_c   1.000
_cell.angle_alpha   90.00
_cell.angle_beta   90.00
_cell.angle_gamma   90.00
#
_symmetry.space_group_name_H-M   'P 1'
#
loop_
_entity.id
_entity.type
_entity.pdbx_description
1 polymer ?
#
loop_
_entity_poly.entity_id
_entity_poly.type
_entity_poly.pdbx_seq_one_letter_code
_entity_poly.pdbx_strand_id
1 'polypeptide(L)'
;MKNFLLILMIFQIIKLGSSEDKYFIKINDHEYLFELENTEFANQIKSKLPFTVKMKNLNGNEVYHEFNENFKKDEKSINTINTGDIYLYQSNCLVLFYKSFSTSYKYTEIGKLKEPIQLENAIGSGDVVVYWCLNTCTEYNSSNFNLILNIYWIIIISIILL
;
A
#
# COMPACT_ATOMS: atom_id res chain seq x y z
N MET A 1 7.92 -37.37 -23.58
CA MET A 1 7.98 -36.11 -24.35
C MET A 1 6.72 -35.26 -24.19
N LYS A 2 5.49 -35.82 -24.28
CA LYS A 2 4.24 -35.04 -24.09
C LYS A 2 4.14 -34.31 -22.74
N ASN A 3 4.52 -34.95 -21.64
CA ASN A 3 4.45 -34.37 -20.30
C ASN A 3 5.48 -33.25 -20.08
N PHE A 4 6.63 -33.29 -20.77
CA PHE A 4 7.63 -32.22 -20.68
C PHE A 4 7.19 -30.95 -21.40
N LEU A 5 6.48 -31.08 -22.54
CA LEU A 5 5.90 -29.93 -23.24
C LEU A 5 4.77 -29.27 -22.43
N LEU A 6 3.96 -30.08 -21.74
CA LEU A 6 2.89 -29.61 -20.90
C LEU A 6 3.44 -28.78 -19.70
N ILE A 7 4.48 -29.26 -19.07
CA ILE A 7 5.18 -28.56 -17.97
C ILE A 7 5.78 -27.24 -18.46
N LEU A 8 6.39 -27.22 -19.65
CA LEU A 8 6.91 -25.98 -20.24
C LEU A 8 5.81 -24.97 -20.58
N MET A 9 4.65 -25.42 -21.08
CA MET A 9 3.49 -24.53 -21.31
C MET A 9 2.93 -23.97 -20.01
N ILE A 10 2.83 -24.77 -18.94
CA ILE A 10 2.38 -24.30 -17.62
C ILE A 10 3.35 -23.25 -17.07
N PHE A 11 4.67 -23.46 -17.22
CA PHE A 11 5.70 -22.48 -16.81
C PHE A 11 5.61 -21.16 -17.58
N GLN A 12 5.22 -21.19 -18.86
CA GLN A 12 5.03 -19.98 -19.66
C GLN A 12 3.75 -19.23 -19.26
N ILE A 13 2.69 -19.93 -18.91
CA ILE A 13 1.43 -19.32 -18.45
C ILE A 13 1.64 -18.62 -17.10
N ILE A 14 2.46 -19.18 -16.19
CA ILE A 14 2.79 -18.56 -14.90
C ILE A 14 3.61 -17.26 -15.08
N LYS A 15 4.46 -17.17 -16.10
CA LYS A 15 5.23 -15.95 -16.42
C LYS A 15 4.41 -14.81 -17.03
N LEU A 16 3.25 -15.08 -17.64
CA LEU A 16 2.41 -14.05 -18.24
C LEU A 16 1.56 -13.27 -17.25
N GLY A 17 1.57 -13.63 -15.97
CA GLY A 17 0.74 -13.03 -14.92
C GLY A 17 1.45 -12.09 -13.95
N SER A 18 2.65 -11.59 -14.26
CA SER A 18 3.31 -10.57 -13.44
C SER A 18 2.63 -9.23 -13.67
N SER A 19 1.48 -9.02 -13.04
CA SER A 19 0.89 -7.69 -12.86
C SER A 19 1.87 -6.85 -12.02
N GLU A 20 2.14 -5.63 -12.47
CA GLU A 20 2.90 -4.67 -11.66
C GLU A 20 2.16 -4.42 -10.35
N ASP A 21 2.87 -4.45 -9.24
CA ASP A 21 2.31 -4.18 -7.92
C ASP A 21 1.71 -2.78 -7.88
N LYS A 22 0.45 -2.69 -7.46
CA LYS A 22 -0.25 -1.42 -7.23
C LYS A 22 -0.48 -1.23 -5.74
N TYR A 23 -0.28 -0.01 -5.29
CA TYR A 23 -0.40 0.34 -3.88
C TYR A 23 -1.60 1.25 -3.69
N PHE A 24 -2.44 0.92 -2.71
CA PHE A 24 -3.66 1.67 -2.44
C PHE A 24 -3.75 2.06 -0.97
N ILE A 25 -4.37 3.20 -0.72
CA ILE A 25 -4.83 3.64 0.60
C ILE A 25 -6.35 3.69 0.54
N LYS A 26 -7.03 3.02 1.47
CA LYS A 26 -8.47 3.15 1.64
C LYS A 26 -8.78 3.91 2.92
N ILE A 27 -9.60 4.95 2.78
CA ILE A 27 -10.06 5.83 3.85
C ILE A 27 -11.59 5.91 3.74
N ASN A 28 -12.31 5.32 4.70
CA ASN A 28 -13.76 5.18 4.61
C ASN A 28 -14.15 4.49 3.28
N ASP A 29 -15.02 5.11 2.49
CA ASP A 29 -15.48 4.58 1.18
C ASP A 29 -14.59 5.01 0.00
N HIS A 30 -13.50 5.73 0.23
CA HIS A 30 -12.60 6.22 -0.80
C HIS A 30 -11.33 5.37 -0.88
N GLU A 31 -10.94 5.01 -2.11
CA GLU A 31 -9.70 4.30 -2.39
C GLU A 31 -8.82 5.16 -3.29
N TYR A 32 -7.55 5.30 -2.91
CA TYR A 32 -6.55 6.12 -3.61
C TYR A 32 -5.37 5.26 -4.02
N LEU A 33 -5.01 5.31 -5.29
CA LEU A 33 -3.74 4.75 -5.77
C LEU A 33 -2.60 5.65 -5.29
N PHE A 34 -1.54 5.07 -4.71
CA PHE A 34 -0.34 5.81 -4.38
C PHE A 34 0.90 5.25 -5.07
N GLU A 35 1.84 6.12 -5.34
CA GLU A 35 3.16 5.80 -5.87
C GLU A 35 4.17 5.84 -4.75
N LEU A 36 4.97 4.78 -4.63
CA LEU A 36 6.10 4.75 -3.72
C LEU A 36 7.33 5.33 -4.41
N GLU A 37 8.08 6.13 -3.68
CA GLU A 37 9.42 6.55 -4.10
C GLU A 37 10.41 5.39 -4.04
N ASN A 38 11.44 5.44 -4.89
CA ASN A 38 12.49 4.42 -4.88
C ASN A 38 13.53 4.72 -3.80
N THR A 39 13.11 4.67 -2.55
CA THR A 39 13.94 4.90 -1.37
C THR A 39 13.97 3.66 -0.49
N GLU A 40 15.02 3.53 0.34
CA GLU A 40 15.11 2.42 1.28
C GLU A 40 13.93 2.41 2.27
N PHE A 41 13.50 3.60 2.68
CA PHE A 41 12.37 3.72 3.60
C PHE A 41 11.03 3.35 2.92
N ALA A 42 10.78 3.79 1.70
CA ALA A 42 9.59 3.38 0.94
C ALA A 42 9.52 1.85 0.80
N ASN A 43 10.68 1.19 0.59
CA ASN A 43 10.77 -0.26 0.57
C ASN A 43 10.45 -0.91 1.93
N GLN A 44 10.79 -0.27 3.04
CA GLN A 44 10.41 -0.76 4.37
C GLN A 44 8.90 -0.68 4.59
N ILE A 45 8.23 0.40 4.17
CA ILE A 45 6.76 0.51 4.18
C ILE A 45 6.13 -0.52 3.24
N LYS A 46 6.65 -0.67 2.02
CA LYS A 46 6.21 -1.70 1.07
C LYS A 46 6.22 -3.10 1.70
N SER A 47 7.27 -3.45 2.43
CA SER A 47 7.40 -4.78 3.06
C SER A 47 6.39 -5.04 4.17
N LYS A 48 5.73 -4.00 4.70
CA LYS A 48 4.69 -4.11 5.73
C LYS A 48 3.28 -4.27 5.15
N LEU A 49 3.09 -3.98 3.86
CA LEU A 49 1.76 -4.08 3.23
C LEU A 49 1.25 -5.54 3.19
N PRO A 50 -0.04 -5.79 3.41
CA PRO A 50 -1.04 -4.81 3.83
C PRO A 50 -1.02 -4.54 5.35
N PHE A 51 -1.37 -3.32 5.76
CA PHE A 51 -1.54 -2.99 7.17
C PHE A 51 -2.65 -1.95 7.38
N THR A 52 -3.15 -1.87 8.60
CA THR A 52 -4.19 -0.93 9.00
C THR A 52 -3.73 -0.14 10.21
N VAL A 53 -3.89 1.17 10.17
CA VAL A 53 -3.52 2.05 11.29
C VAL A 53 -4.60 3.09 11.55
N LYS A 54 -4.79 3.43 12.82
CA LYS A 54 -5.52 4.62 13.20
C LYS A 54 -4.57 5.81 13.09
N MET A 55 -4.90 6.78 12.26
CA MET A 55 -4.15 8.02 12.09
C MET A 55 -4.87 9.17 12.81
N LYS A 56 -4.12 9.94 13.58
CA LYS A 56 -4.61 11.09 14.33
C LYS A 56 -4.60 12.34 13.45
N ASN A 57 -5.67 13.12 13.51
CA ASN A 57 -5.72 14.41 12.81
C ASN A 57 -4.89 15.47 13.54
N LEU A 58 -4.08 16.22 12.81
CA LEU A 58 -3.23 17.26 13.35
C LEU A 58 -3.34 18.54 12.50
N ASN A 59 -3.51 19.68 13.16
CA ASN A 59 -3.53 21.02 12.58
C ASN A 59 -4.54 21.25 11.45
N GLY A 60 -5.42 20.29 11.16
CA GLY A 60 -6.39 20.39 10.06
C GLY A 60 -5.75 20.35 8.66
N ASN A 61 -4.56 19.76 8.51
CA ASN A 61 -3.83 19.64 7.25
C ASN A 61 -3.18 18.27 7.03
N GLU A 62 -3.06 17.46 8.07
CA GLU A 62 -2.42 16.15 8.01
C GLU A 62 -3.06 15.14 8.96
N VAL A 63 -2.88 13.85 8.65
CA VAL A 63 -3.10 12.76 9.59
C VAL A 63 -1.81 11.98 9.75
N TYR A 64 -1.54 11.50 10.98
CA TYR A 64 -0.30 10.80 11.29
C TYR A 64 -0.50 9.56 12.16
N HIS A 65 0.45 8.63 12.06
CA HIS A 65 0.55 7.45 12.90
C HIS A 65 2.00 7.24 13.36
N GLU A 66 2.20 7.02 14.65
CA GLU A 66 3.49 6.70 15.23
C GLU A 66 3.63 5.19 15.40
N PHE A 67 4.60 4.60 14.70
CA PHE A 67 4.97 3.19 14.91
C PHE A 67 5.81 3.00 16.17
N ASN A 68 5.72 1.83 16.78
CA ASN A 68 6.54 1.45 17.91
C ASN A 68 7.98 1.04 17.53
N GLU A 69 8.34 1.18 16.26
CA GLU A 69 9.65 0.86 15.71
C GLU A 69 10.21 2.05 14.94
N ASN A 70 11.54 2.08 14.82
CA ASN A 70 12.22 3.10 14.04
C ASN A 70 12.55 2.58 12.65
N PHE A 71 12.37 3.43 11.65
CA PHE A 71 12.74 3.20 10.28
C PHE A 71 14.03 3.92 9.92
N LYS A 72 14.71 3.45 8.91
CA LYS A 72 15.79 4.22 8.27
C LYS A 72 15.21 5.44 7.61
N LYS A 73 15.91 6.56 7.73
CA LYS A 73 15.48 7.86 7.23
C LYS A 73 16.52 8.51 6.34
N ASP A 74 16.06 9.32 5.39
CA ASP A 74 16.85 10.21 4.54
C ASP A 74 16.17 11.58 4.53
N GLU A 75 16.27 12.31 5.64
CA GLU A 75 15.57 13.56 5.87
C GLU A 75 16.09 14.67 4.96
N LYS A 76 15.18 15.27 4.20
CA LYS A 76 15.43 16.44 3.35
C LYS A 76 14.58 17.62 3.79
N SER A 77 15.10 18.83 3.60
CA SER A 77 14.29 20.04 3.78
C SER A 77 13.27 20.13 2.66
N ILE A 78 12.01 20.20 3.04
CA ILE A 78 10.87 20.34 2.12
C ILE A 78 10.29 21.73 2.33
N ASN A 79 10.23 22.53 1.26
CA ASN A 79 9.69 23.90 1.35
C ASN A 79 8.17 23.93 1.19
N THR A 80 7.62 22.99 0.44
CA THR A 80 6.19 22.91 0.12
C THR A 80 5.72 21.48 0.24
N ILE A 81 4.65 21.29 0.98
CA ILE A 81 3.87 20.06 1.06
C ILE A 81 2.69 20.19 0.11
N ASN A 82 2.37 19.14 -0.62
CA ASN A 82 1.20 19.07 -1.48
C ASN A 82 0.17 18.09 -0.91
N THR A 83 -1.09 18.32 -1.26
CA THR A 83 -2.17 17.39 -0.95
C THR A 83 -1.87 16.02 -1.54
N GLY A 84 -1.92 14.97 -0.72
CA GLY A 84 -1.61 13.60 -1.11
C GLY A 84 -0.17 13.17 -0.88
N ASP A 85 0.73 14.08 -0.47
CA ASP A 85 2.10 13.72 -0.11
C ASP A 85 2.13 12.81 1.12
N ILE A 86 3.04 11.82 1.10
CA ILE A 86 3.24 10.84 2.17
C ILE A 86 4.70 10.88 2.59
N TYR A 87 4.93 11.15 3.86
CA TYR A 87 6.27 11.29 4.42
C TYR A 87 6.45 10.54 5.75
N LEU A 88 7.70 10.27 6.07
CA LEU A 88 8.13 9.96 7.44
C LEU A 88 8.66 11.22 8.09
N TYR A 89 8.09 11.59 9.21
CA TYR A 89 8.62 12.61 10.12
C TYR A 89 9.42 11.92 11.23
N GLN A 90 10.64 12.41 11.48
CA GLN A 90 11.59 11.74 12.37
C GLN A 90 11.86 10.29 11.92
N SER A 91 11.82 9.29 12.81
CA SER A 91 12.14 7.91 12.50
C SER A 91 10.96 6.94 12.56
N ASN A 92 9.78 7.38 12.99
CA ASN A 92 8.66 6.48 13.25
C ASN A 92 7.26 7.06 12.95
N CYS A 93 7.18 8.32 12.55
CA CYS A 93 5.90 9.01 12.34
C CYS A 93 5.53 9.04 10.85
N LEU A 94 4.61 8.19 10.44
CA LEU A 94 4.02 8.17 9.10
C LEU A 94 2.99 9.28 8.97
N VAL A 95 3.13 10.14 7.98
CA VAL A 95 2.27 11.31 7.76
C VAL A 95 1.65 11.26 6.36
N LEU A 96 0.35 11.48 6.27
CA LEU A 96 -0.39 11.72 5.04
C LEU A 96 -0.96 13.14 5.08
N PHE A 97 -0.55 13.97 4.13
CA PHE A 97 -0.99 15.35 4.02
C PHE A 97 -2.24 15.45 3.14
N TYR A 98 -3.28 16.11 3.65
CA TYR A 98 -4.52 16.32 2.91
C TYR A 98 -4.78 17.78 2.53
N LYS A 99 -3.86 18.69 2.90
CA LYS A 99 -3.79 20.07 2.41
C LYS A 99 -2.37 20.46 2.04
N SER A 100 -2.25 21.38 1.11
CA SER A 100 -0.97 21.96 0.70
C SER A 100 -0.63 23.16 1.57
N PHE A 101 0.64 23.28 1.99
CA PHE A 101 1.15 24.41 2.77
C PHE A 101 2.68 24.48 2.69
N SER A 102 3.25 25.60 3.15
CA SER A 102 4.70 25.76 3.26
C SER A 102 5.19 25.27 4.62
N THR A 103 6.35 24.62 4.64
CA THR A 103 6.96 24.09 5.86
C THR A 103 8.47 24.33 5.87
N SER A 104 9.07 24.36 7.06
CA SER A 104 10.52 24.36 7.27
C SER A 104 11.04 23.06 7.87
N TYR A 105 10.15 22.10 8.12
CA TYR A 105 10.53 20.80 8.67
C TYR A 105 11.25 19.93 7.64
N LYS A 106 11.95 18.94 8.16
CA LYS A 106 12.61 17.90 7.35
C LYS A 106 11.79 16.61 7.42
N TYR A 107 11.70 15.96 6.28
CA TYR A 107 10.98 14.69 6.14
C TYR A 107 11.77 13.71 5.28
N THR A 108 11.49 12.42 5.44
CA THR A 108 11.89 11.39 4.49
C THR A 108 10.70 11.07 3.59
N GLU A 109 10.91 11.17 2.29
CA GLU A 109 9.85 10.95 1.30
C GLU A 109 9.52 9.46 1.19
N ILE A 110 8.22 9.13 1.21
CA ILE A 110 7.69 7.78 1.02
C ILE A 110 7.07 7.67 -0.35
N GLY A 111 6.26 8.64 -0.74
CA GLY A 111 5.49 8.64 -1.95
C GLY A 111 4.36 9.65 -1.95
N LYS A 112 3.42 9.47 -2.86
CA LYS A 112 2.28 10.38 -3.01
C LYS A 112 1.06 9.67 -3.58
N LEU A 113 -0.12 10.19 -3.30
CA LEU A 113 -1.36 9.80 -3.98
C LEU A 113 -1.36 10.35 -5.41
N LYS A 114 -1.79 9.54 -6.38
CA LYS A 114 -1.88 9.97 -7.79
C LYS A 114 -2.95 11.04 -8.00
N GLU A 115 -4.12 10.82 -7.45
CA GLU A 115 -5.30 11.69 -7.61
C GLU A 115 -5.98 11.86 -6.25
N PRO A 116 -5.54 12.81 -5.40
CA PRO A 116 -6.07 13.01 -4.04
C PRO A 116 -7.42 13.76 -4.05
N ILE A 117 -8.33 13.39 -4.97
CA ILE A 117 -9.63 14.03 -5.12
C ILE A 117 -10.47 13.75 -3.87
N GLN A 118 -11.05 14.81 -3.27
CA GLN A 118 -11.87 14.74 -2.07
C GLN A 118 -11.17 14.14 -0.84
N LEU A 119 -9.83 14.12 -0.80
CA LEU A 119 -9.07 13.53 0.30
C LEU A 119 -9.42 14.18 1.66
N GLU A 120 -9.57 15.50 1.71
CA GLU A 120 -9.99 16.22 2.93
C GLU A 120 -11.37 15.73 3.41
N ASN A 121 -12.31 15.53 2.50
CA ASN A 121 -13.65 15.04 2.85
C ASN A 121 -13.61 13.58 3.33
N ALA A 122 -12.78 12.75 2.70
CA ALA A 122 -12.60 11.36 3.10
C ALA A 122 -12.00 11.23 4.50
N ILE A 123 -11.05 12.08 4.86
CA ILE A 123 -10.42 12.13 6.20
C ILE A 123 -11.39 12.72 7.23
N GLY A 124 -12.08 13.81 6.89
CA GLY A 124 -12.95 14.53 7.83
C GLY A 124 -12.15 15.31 8.88
N SER A 125 -12.82 15.64 10.00
CA SER A 125 -12.26 16.49 11.07
C SER A 125 -11.63 15.73 12.25
N GLY A 126 -11.80 14.41 12.29
CA GLY A 126 -11.34 13.55 13.40
C GLY A 126 -10.20 12.60 13.02
N ASP A 127 -9.88 11.73 13.97
CA ASP A 127 -9.01 10.59 13.70
C ASP A 127 -9.68 9.64 12.70
N VAL A 128 -8.88 9.01 11.86
CA VAL A 128 -9.38 8.13 10.79
C VAL A 128 -8.61 6.80 10.76
N VAL A 129 -9.31 5.73 10.39
CA VAL A 129 -8.68 4.43 10.12
C VAL A 129 -8.29 4.39 8.65
N VAL A 130 -7.04 4.08 8.39
CA VAL A 130 -6.45 4.01 7.06
C VAL A 130 -5.95 2.61 6.80
N TYR A 131 -6.43 2.02 5.70
CA TYR A 131 -5.98 0.72 5.19
C TYR A 131 -4.95 0.95 4.10
N TRP A 132 -3.78 0.36 4.26
CA TRP A 132 -2.67 0.39 3.31
C TRP A 132 -2.57 -0.96 2.63
N CYS A 133 -2.76 -1.04 1.32
CA CYS A 133 -3.03 -2.26 0.61
C CYS A 133 -2.07 -2.49 -0.56
N LEU A 134 -1.86 -3.75 -0.89
CA LEU A 134 -1.15 -4.20 -2.08
C LEU A 134 -2.17 -4.82 -3.05
N ASN A 135 -2.24 -4.31 -4.27
CA ASN A 135 -3.11 -4.74 -5.38
C ASN A 135 -4.62 -4.55 -5.14
N THR A 136 -5.12 -4.63 -3.91
CA THR A 136 -6.54 -4.44 -3.58
C THR A 136 -6.71 -4.18 -2.08
N CYS A 137 -7.64 -3.29 -1.73
CA CYS A 137 -8.06 -3.03 -0.34
C CYS A 137 -9.30 -3.84 0.07
N THR A 138 -9.59 -4.95 -0.58
CA THR A 138 -10.64 -5.86 -0.08
C THR A 138 -10.21 -6.40 1.28
N GLU A 139 -11.14 -6.42 2.23
CA GLU A 139 -10.91 -7.09 3.51
C GLU A 139 -10.44 -8.52 3.23
N TYR A 140 -9.28 -8.89 3.80
CA TYR A 140 -8.76 -10.25 3.71
C TYR A 140 -9.66 -11.17 4.52
N ASN A 141 -10.75 -11.62 3.90
CA ASN A 141 -11.55 -12.71 4.44
C ASN A 141 -10.77 -14.00 4.19
N SER A 142 -10.29 -14.62 5.26
CA SER A 142 -9.62 -15.93 5.25
C SER A 142 -10.43 -17.02 4.53
N SER A 143 -11.74 -16.83 4.35
CA SER A 143 -12.63 -17.67 3.56
C SER A 143 -12.27 -17.72 2.06
N ASN A 144 -11.80 -16.62 1.49
CA ASN A 144 -11.44 -16.57 0.07
C ASN A 144 -10.13 -17.30 -0.23
N PHE A 145 -9.18 -17.29 0.71
CA PHE A 145 -7.93 -18.04 0.57
C PHE A 145 -8.18 -19.55 0.56
N ASN A 146 -9.06 -20.06 1.42
CA ASN A 146 -9.44 -21.46 1.46
C ASN A 146 -10.19 -21.88 0.20
N LEU A 147 -10.98 -21.01 -0.40
CA LEU A 147 -11.66 -21.29 -1.67
C LEU A 147 -10.67 -21.42 -2.83
N ILE A 148 -9.69 -20.51 -2.91
CA ILE A 148 -8.64 -20.56 -3.93
C ILE A 148 -7.79 -21.82 -3.79
N LEU A 149 -7.35 -22.17 -2.58
CA LEU A 149 -6.61 -23.41 -2.32
C LEU A 149 -7.42 -24.65 -2.72
N ASN A 150 -8.71 -24.71 -2.39
CA ASN A 150 -9.57 -25.82 -2.78
C ASN A 150 -9.70 -25.96 -4.30
N ILE A 151 -9.83 -24.86 -5.04
CA ILE A 151 -9.86 -24.87 -6.51
C ILE A 151 -8.51 -25.39 -7.06
N TYR A 152 -7.38 -24.96 -6.51
CA TYR A 152 -6.06 -25.45 -6.92
C TYR A 152 -5.92 -26.96 -6.69
N TRP A 153 -6.35 -27.48 -5.53
CA TRP A 153 -6.35 -28.91 -5.24
C TRP A 153 -7.23 -29.72 -6.19
N ILE A 154 -8.42 -29.23 -6.53
CA ILE A 154 -9.32 -29.86 -7.49
C ILE A 154 -8.67 -29.96 -8.88
N ILE A 155 -8.03 -28.89 -9.34
CA ILE A 155 -7.34 -28.86 -10.64
C ILE A 155 -6.17 -29.85 -10.64
N ILE A 156 -5.34 -29.89 -9.59
CA ILE A 156 -4.22 -30.80 -9.46
C ILE A 156 -4.68 -32.26 -9.49
N ILE A 157 -5.73 -32.60 -8.74
CA ILE A 157 -6.30 -33.95 -8.70
C ILE A 157 -6.85 -34.33 -10.08
N SER A 158 -7.52 -33.41 -10.78
CA SER A 158 -8.03 -33.66 -12.14
C SER A 158 -6.95 -33.96 -13.16
N ILE A 159 -5.76 -33.34 -13.00
CA ILE A 159 -4.60 -33.56 -13.88
C ILE A 159 -3.92 -34.91 -13.58
N ILE A 160 -3.92 -35.35 -12.32
CA ILE A 160 -3.29 -36.63 -11.91
C ILE A 160 -4.15 -37.84 -12.33
N LEU A 161 -5.47 -37.67 -12.44
CA LEU A 161 -6.42 -38.72 -12.80
C LEU A 161 -6.63 -38.89 -14.32
N LEU A 162 -5.99 -38.06 -15.15
CA LEU A 162 -5.94 -38.16 -16.61
C LEU A 162 -4.62 -38.77 -17.08
#